data_e96eeafac98a7711bc6c67b07c3c80df
#
_entry.id   e96eeafac98a7711bc6c67b07c3c80df
#
_cell.length_a   1.000
_cell.length_b   1.000
_cell.length_c   1.000
_cell.angle_alpha   90.00
_cell.angle_beta   90.00
_cell.angle_gamma   90.00
#
_symmetry.space_group_name_H-M   'P 1'
#
loop_
_entity.id
_entity.type
_entity.pdbx_description
1 polymer ?
#
loop_
_entity_poly.entity_id
_entity_poly.type
_entity_poly.pdbx_seq_one_letter_code
_entity_poly.pdbx_strand_id
1 'polypeptide(L)'
;MRPSPLHPESPLFLIILSALMAFTSLSTDIYLPALPAMEAALHGDAELTITGFVAGFALGQLFWGPVADRVGRKLPLYIGIVLFVIGSVGCAMAESMQTLVLWRFFQALGACVGPMLSRTMIRDLYGPQEAAQMLSTLVMAMAVAPIVGPMLGGLLLKVSGWEANFWLLTGIGTLMFFAVCRLPETLPAERREGGSLGKAFLGYWPLLHNRTFMRYTLCVTFFYMAIYAFIAGSPYVYITYFGIDSSWYGPLFGVNILGVVALSAINRRLLRRHTLAWMLRISTRIAALAGLCLAALAATGTGGIWGVALPVFMVFSMNGIIAACCNAASLASVEGSRAGSAAALMGAMQYGSGMVSTPLLALFSDGTPRTMAVIIAVFVVLSALMVQGKREDKTSAVV
;
A
#
# COMPACT_ATOMS: atom_id res chain seq x y z
N MET A 1 -33.84 15.80 -8.54
CA MET A 1 -33.65 14.67 -9.50
C MET A 1 -32.46 13.85 -9.05
N ARG A 2 -32.62 12.58 -8.71
CA ARG A 2 -31.47 11.69 -8.47
C ARG A 2 -30.87 11.40 -9.84
N PRO A 3 -29.56 11.67 -10.06
CA PRO A 3 -28.93 11.33 -11.33
C PRO A 3 -29.07 9.83 -11.55
N SER A 4 -29.42 9.42 -12.77
CA SER A 4 -29.48 8.00 -13.14
C SER A 4 -28.11 7.33 -12.88
N PRO A 5 -28.09 6.13 -12.29
CA PRO A 5 -26.83 5.42 -12.07
C PRO A 5 -26.14 5.14 -13.41
N LEU A 6 -24.80 5.21 -13.42
CA LEU A 6 -24.00 4.86 -14.58
C LEU A 6 -24.18 3.39 -14.95
N HIS A 7 -24.25 3.12 -16.25
CA HIS A 7 -24.21 1.75 -16.74
C HIS A 7 -22.82 1.14 -16.45
N PRO A 8 -22.72 -0.10 -15.98
CA PRO A 8 -21.44 -0.75 -15.69
C PRO A 8 -20.46 -0.73 -16.85
N GLU A 9 -20.93 -0.86 -18.10
CA GLU A 9 -20.11 -0.82 -19.32
C GLU A 9 -19.64 0.58 -19.71
N SER A 10 -20.06 1.62 -18.98
CA SER A 10 -19.63 2.99 -19.26
C SER A 10 -18.13 3.17 -18.96
N PRO A 11 -17.34 3.79 -19.88
CA PRO A 11 -15.96 4.15 -19.59
C PRO A 11 -15.80 4.99 -18.31
N LEU A 12 -16.79 5.82 -18.00
CA LEU A 12 -16.80 6.64 -16.79
C LEU A 12 -16.87 5.79 -15.52
N PHE A 13 -17.54 4.64 -15.53
CA PHE A 13 -17.55 3.69 -14.41
C PHE A 13 -16.11 3.21 -14.10
N LEU A 14 -15.39 2.76 -15.13
CA LEU A 14 -14.01 2.29 -14.98
C LEU A 14 -13.05 3.43 -14.56
N ILE A 15 -13.24 4.63 -15.07
CA ILE A 15 -12.44 5.82 -14.68
C ILE A 15 -12.63 6.12 -13.19
N ILE A 16 -13.88 6.11 -12.69
CA ILE A 16 -14.13 6.39 -11.26
C ILE A 16 -13.50 5.30 -10.38
N LEU A 17 -13.63 4.02 -10.74
CA LEU A 17 -13.00 2.93 -9.98
C LEU A 17 -11.47 3.02 -10.02
N SER A 18 -10.89 3.39 -11.16
CA SER A 18 -9.44 3.61 -11.30
C SER A 18 -8.96 4.78 -10.44
N ALA A 19 -9.72 5.86 -10.41
CA ALA A 19 -9.42 7.01 -9.55
C ALA A 19 -9.52 6.64 -8.06
N LEU A 20 -10.50 5.84 -7.64
CA LEU A 20 -10.61 5.31 -6.28
C LEU A 20 -9.41 4.43 -5.89
N MET A 21 -8.88 3.64 -6.83
CA MET A 21 -7.67 2.85 -6.61
C MET A 21 -6.42 3.73 -6.42
N ALA A 22 -6.24 4.73 -7.30
CA ALA A 22 -5.09 5.63 -7.27
C ALA A 22 -5.12 6.59 -6.07
N PHE A 23 -6.30 6.93 -5.60
CA PHE A 23 -6.56 7.89 -4.53
C PHE A 23 -5.82 7.57 -3.22
N THR A 24 -5.77 6.31 -2.82
CA THR A 24 -5.06 5.87 -1.62
C THR A 24 -3.55 6.05 -1.74
N SER A 25 -2.97 5.61 -2.87
CA SER A 25 -1.53 5.80 -3.12
C SER A 25 -1.18 7.28 -3.20
N LEU A 26 -2.02 8.08 -3.86
CA LEU A 26 -1.83 9.53 -3.90
C LEU A 26 -1.82 10.14 -2.49
N SER A 27 -2.76 9.74 -1.61
CA SER A 27 -2.83 10.26 -0.24
C SER A 27 -1.69 9.80 0.66
N THR A 28 -1.01 8.70 0.31
CA THR A 28 0.17 8.23 1.03
C THR A 28 1.43 8.94 0.57
N ASP A 29 1.53 9.23 -0.73
CA ASP A 29 2.81 9.58 -1.34
C ASP A 29 2.97 11.08 -1.61
N ILE A 30 1.86 11.84 -1.73
CA ILE A 30 1.91 13.26 -2.10
C ILE A 30 2.66 14.14 -1.11
N TYR A 31 2.54 13.87 0.19
CA TYR A 31 3.15 14.72 1.22
C TYR A 31 4.56 14.24 1.65
N LEU A 32 5.06 13.13 1.12
CA LEU A 32 6.38 12.60 1.49
C LEU A 32 7.51 13.65 1.34
N PRO A 33 7.58 14.46 0.26
CA PRO A 33 8.60 15.49 0.15
C PRO A 33 8.48 16.60 1.21
N ALA A 34 7.30 16.72 1.83
CA ALA A 34 7.02 17.75 2.84
C ALA A 34 7.33 17.27 4.28
N LEU A 35 7.66 15.99 4.51
CA LEU A 35 7.94 15.46 5.86
C LEU A 35 8.98 16.28 6.62
N PRO A 36 10.14 16.67 6.05
CA PRO A 36 11.11 17.50 6.77
C PRO A 36 10.57 18.89 7.14
N ALA A 37 9.74 19.49 6.29
CA ALA A 37 9.11 20.79 6.56
C ALA A 37 8.04 20.68 7.67
N MET A 38 7.29 19.57 7.70
CA MET A 38 6.31 19.28 8.74
C MET A 38 6.99 19.07 10.10
N GLU A 39 8.11 18.34 10.13
CA GLU A 39 8.92 18.12 11.33
C GLU A 39 9.42 19.44 11.91
N ALA A 40 9.94 20.31 11.07
CA ALA A 40 10.38 21.64 11.47
C ALA A 40 9.25 22.54 11.99
N ALA A 41 8.06 22.44 11.40
CA ALA A 41 6.90 23.28 11.75
C ALA A 41 6.15 22.78 13.01
N LEU A 42 5.99 21.46 13.17
CA LEU A 42 5.14 20.85 14.20
C LEU A 42 5.94 20.21 15.36
N HIS A 43 7.27 20.24 15.31
CA HIS A 43 8.17 19.75 16.36
C HIS A 43 7.87 18.31 16.79
N GLY A 44 8.18 17.32 15.96
CA GLY A 44 7.99 15.89 16.27
C GLY A 44 8.34 15.00 15.08
N ASP A 45 8.37 13.69 15.31
CA ASP A 45 8.77 12.71 14.29
C ASP A 45 7.70 12.59 13.19
N ALA A 46 7.97 13.16 12.03
CA ALA A 46 7.03 13.21 10.91
C ALA A 46 6.72 11.82 10.32
N GLU A 47 7.61 10.84 10.47
CA GLU A 47 7.40 9.45 10.07
C GLU A 47 6.22 8.79 10.79
N LEU A 48 5.86 9.25 12.01
CA LEU A 48 4.70 8.77 12.75
C LEU A 48 3.37 9.08 12.04
N THR A 49 3.34 10.06 11.14
CA THR A 49 2.17 10.35 10.30
C THR A 49 1.86 9.19 9.35
N ILE A 50 2.89 8.48 8.87
CA ILE A 50 2.75 7.25 8.10
C ILE A 50 2.25 6.13 9.00
N THR A 51 2.76 6.01 10.23
CA THR A 51 2.26 5.04 11.23
C THR A 51 0.76 5.21 11.45
N GLY A 52 0.31 6.42 11.71
CA GLY A 52 -1.11 6.73 11.89
C GLY A 52 -1.95 6.32 10.68
N PHE A 53 -1.47 6.64 9.48
CA PHE A 53 -2.16 6.29 8.24
C PHE A 53 -2.25 4.78 8.03
N VAL A 54 -1.14 4.04 8.10
CA VAL A 54 -1.17 2.59 7.85
C VAL A 54 -1.93 1.82 8.93
N ALA A 55 -1.97 2.33 10.18
CA ALA A 55 -2.80 1.80 11.25
C ALA A 55 -4.30 1.93 10.92
N GLY A 56 -4.74 3.14 10.57
CA GLY A 56 -6.11 3.39 10.14
C GLY A 56 -6.49 2.58 8.91
N PHE A 57 -5.58 2.47 7.95
CA PHE A 57 -5.79 1.69 6.72
C PHE A 57 -5.97 0.20 7.00
N ALA A 58 -5.09 -0.39 7.81
CA ALA A 58 -5.15 -1.82 8.15
C ALA A 58 -6.43 -2.18 8.92
N LEU A 59 -6.78 -1.38 9.93
CA LEU A 59 -8.02 -1.57 10.70
C LEU A 59 -9.25 -1.36 9.81
N GLY A 60 -9.22 -0.35 8.95
CA GLY A 60 -10.29 -0.09 8.00
C GLY A 60 -10.51 -1.24 7.04
N GLN A 61 -9.46 -1.87 6.49
CA GLN A 61 -9.60 -3.02 5.61
C GLN A 61 -10.29 -4.21 6.30
N LEU A 62 -9.93 -4.50 7.56
CA LEU A 62 -10.56 -5.57 8.32
C LEU A 62 -12.03 -5.29 8.64
N PHE A 63 -12.38 -4.01 8.87
CA PHE A 63 -13.72 -3.60 9.26
C PHE A 63 -14.67 -3.46 8.06
N TRP A 64 -14.26 -2.72 7.02
CA TRP A 64 -15.14 -2.37 5.92
C TRP A 64 -15.53 -3.54 5.01
N GLY A 65 -14.70 -4.60 4.92
CA GLY A 65 -15.03 -5.80 4.14
C GLY A 65 -16.35 -6.41 4.60
N PRO A 66 -16.42 -6.92 5.84
CA PRO A 66 -17.65 -7.50 6.40
C PRO A 66 -18.84 -6.53 6.45
N VAL A 67 -18.60 -5.23 6.61
CA VAL A 67 -19.68 -4.23 6.56
C VAL A 67 -20.26 -4.12 5.15
N ALA A 68 -19.39 -4.02 4.14
CA ALA A 68 -19.81 -3.87 2.74
C ALA A 68 -20.57 -5.09 2.20
N ASP A 69 -20.28 -6.29 2.71
CA ASP A 69 -21.00 -7.52 2.34
C ASP A 69 -22.43 -7.54 2.90
N ARG A 70 -22.72 -6.75 3.94
CA ARG A 70 -24.06 -6.68 4.58
C ARG A 70 -24.90 -5.51 4.12
N VAL A 71 -24.30 -4.33 4.03
CA VAL A 71 -25.06 -3.10 3.75
C VAL A 71 -25.05 -2.69 2.27
N GLY A 72 -24.24 -3.37 1.45
CA GLY A 72 -24.00 -3.02 0.06
C GLY A 72 -22.71 -2.21 -0.10
N ARG A 73 -22.32 -1.91 -1.34
CA ARG A 73 -21.03 -1.31 -1.68
C ARG A 73 -21.03 0.22 -1.55
N LYS A 74 -22.16 0.86 -1.88
CA LYS A 74 -22.22 2.34 -1.94
C LYS A 74 -22.16 3.00 -0.57
N LEU A 75 -22.86 2.48 0.44
CA LEU A 75 -22.89 3.11 1.75
C LEU A 75 -21.51 3.20 2.40
N PRO A 76 -20.68 2.13 2.44
CA PRO A 76 -19.32 2.22 2.92
C PRO A 76 -18.45 3.18 2.10
N LEU A 77 -18.63 3.27 0.77
CA LEU A 77 -17.92 4.24 -0.06
C LEU A 77 -18.24 5.68 0.35
N TYR A 78 -19.50 6.01 0.56
CA TYR A 78 -19.91 7.35 1.00
C TYR A 78 -19.30 7.71 2.36
N ILE A 79 -19.45 6.82 3.34
CA ILE A 79 -18.91 7.06 4.69
C ILE A 79 -17.39 7.16 4.63
N GLY A 80 -16.72 6.28 3.88
CA GLY A 80 -15.27 6.29 3.75
C GLY A 80 -14.74 7.57 3.12
N ILE A 81 -15.35 8.05 2.03
CA ILE A 81 -14.92 9.28 1.38
C ILE A 81 -15.18 10.51 2.26
N VAL A 82 -16.32 10.57 2.95
CA VAL A 82 -16.61 11.65 3.91
C VAL A 82 -15.57 11.65 5.04
N LEU A 83 -15.29 10.48 5.61
CA LEU A 83 -14.26 10.35 6.64
C LEU A 83 -12.87 10.75 6.14
N PHE A 84 -12.54 10.42 4.90
CA PHE A 84 -11.30 10.84 4.25
C PHE A 84 -11.22 12.37 4.09
N VAL A 85 -12.29 13.01 3.64
CA VAL A 85 -12.35 14.48 3.46
C VAL A 85 -12.20 15.17 4.80
N ILE A 86 -12.94 14.73 5.83
CA ILE A 86 -12.83 15.28 7.19
C ILE A 86 -11.41 15.09 7.73
N GLY A 87 -10.84 13.89 7.57
CA GLY A 87 -9.47 13.61 7.98
C GLY A 87 -8.45 14.48 7.25
N SER A 88 -8.65 14.74 5.95
CA SER A 88 -7.76 15.62 5.16
C SER A 88 -7.82 17.07 5.62
N VAL A 89 -9.01 17.60 5.90
CA VAL A 89 -9.18 18.93 6.50
C VAL A 89 -8.50 19.01 7.86
N GLY A 90 -8.72 18.00 8.71
CA GLY A 90 -8.07 17.91 10.02
C GLY A 90 -6.54 17.87 9.92
N CYS A 91 -5.98 17.15 8.94
CA CYS A 91 -4.55 17.17 8.67
C CYS A 91 -4.04 18.56 8.26
N ALA A 92 -4.77 19.24 7.37
CA ALA A 92 -4.40 20.57 6.89
C ALA A 92 -4.44 21.65 7.99
N MET A 93 -5.25 21.43 9.03
CA MET A 93 -5.45 22.36 10.14
C MET A 93 -4.73 21.89 11.43
N ALA A 94 -3.85 20.90 11.34
CA ALA A 94 -3.16 20.36 12.51
C ALA A 94 -2.09 21.33 13.03
N GLU A 95 -2.11 21.62 14.32
CA GLU A 95 -1.18 22.53 15.00
C GLU A 95 -0.09 21.77 15.77
N SER A 96 -0.15 20.44 15.81
CA SER A 96 0.85 19.59 16.46
C SER A 96 1.01 18.26 15.69
N MET A 97 2.18 17.64 15.84
CA MET A 97 2.46 16.35 15.22
C MET A 97 1.49 15.26 15.70
N GLN A 98 1.13 15.24 16.99
CA GLN A 98 0.19 14.26 17.54
C GLN A 98 -1.21 14.41 16.94
N THR A 99 -1.68 15.65 16.79
CA THR A 99 -2.99 15.93 16.17
C THR A 99 -2.97 15.52 14.68
N LEU A 100 -1.88 15.77 13.98
CA LEU A 100 -1.71 15.35 12.61
C LEU A 100 -1.73 13.82 12.46
N VAL A 101 -1.00 13.09 13.30
CA VAL A 101 -0.99 11.61 13.32
C VAL A 101 -2.41 11.07 13.56
N LEU A 102 -3.16 11.67 14.48
CA LEU A 102 -4.55 11.28 14.76
C LEU A 102 -5.45 11.49 13.52
N TRP A 103 -5.37 12.65 12.88
CA TRP A 103 -6.16 12.93 11.67
C TRP A 103 -5.75 12.02 10.51
N ARG A 104 -4.47 11.68 10.37
CA ARG A 104 -3.99 10.70 9.38
C ARG A 104 -4.60 9.32 9.60
N PHE A 105 -4.79 8.91 10.86
CA PHE A 105 -5.50 7.66 11.16
C PHE A 105 -6.95 7.67 10.66
N PHE A 106 -7.72 8.72 10.95
CA PHE A 106 -9.10 8.84 10.47
C PHE A 106 -9.18 8.97 8.96
N GLN A 107 -8.28 9.73 8.35
CA GLN A 107 -8.17 9.84 6.90
C GLN A 107 -7.99 8.46 6.25
N ALA A 108 -7.13 7.62 6.81
CA ALA A 108 -6.84 6.29 6.29
C ALA A 108 -7.99 5.29 6.47
N LEU A 109 -8.73 5.37 7.58
CA LEU A 109 -9.97 4.61 7.77
C LEU A 109 -10.96 4.86 6.62
N GLY A 110 -10.98 6.07 6.09
CA GLY A 110 -11.77 6.42 4.91
C GLY A 110 -11.12 6.00 3.59
N ALA A 111 -9.81 6.21 3.44
CA ALA A 111 -9.07 5.95 2.21
C ALA A 111 -9.10 4.48 1.78
N CYS A 112 -9.05 3.53 2.73
CA CYS A 112 -8.95 2.10 2.45
C CYS A 112 -10.17 1.53 1.72
N VAL A 113 -11.31 2.18 1.82
CA VAL A 113 -12.58 1.73 1.21
C VAL A 113 -12.51 1.79 -0.32
N GLY A 114 -11.84 2.80 -0.88
CA GLY A 114 -11.71 3.00 -2.32
C GLY A 114 -11.13 1.79 -3.06
N PRO A 115 -9.87 1.40 -2.83
CA PRO A 115 -9.24 0.29 -3.53
C PRO A 115 -9.88 -1.07 -3.20
N MET A 116 -10.40 -1.25 -2.00
CA MET A 116 -11.06 -2.48 -1.60
C MET A 116 -12.36 -2.67 -2.38
N LEU A 117 -13.26 -1.69 -2.36
CA LEU A 117 -14.56 -1.80 -3.00
C LEU A 117 -14.50 -1.69 -4.52
N SER A 118 -13.55 -0.94 -5.09
CA SER A 118 -13.34 -0.92 -6.55
C SER A 118 -13.09 -2.32 -7.10
N ARG A 119 -12.24 -3.12 -6.44
CA ARG A 119 -11.97 -4.52 -6.82
C ARG A 119 -13.21 -5.40 -6.64
N THR A 120 -13.94 -5.20 -5.56
CA THR A 120 -15.14 -5.98 -5.24
C THR A 120 -16.27 -5.68 -6.23
N MET A 121 -16.53 -4.41 -6.55
CA MET A 121 -17.55 -4.00 -7.51
C MET A 121 -17.32 -4.58 -8.90
N ILE A 122 -16.06 -4.66 -9.35
CA ILE A 122 -15.72 -5.34 -10.60
C ILE A 122 -16.07 -6.83 -10.52
N ARG A 123 -15.75 -7.51 -9.43
CA ARG A 123 -16.06 -8.93 -9.25
C ARG A 123 -17.58 -9.20 -9.13
N ASP A 124 -18.33 -8.25 -8.59
CA ASP A 124 -19.77 -8.36 -8.45
C ASP A 124 -20.51 -8.34 -9.81
N LEU A 125 -19.94 -7.63 -10.81
CA LEU A 125 -20.59 -7.31 -12.08
C LEU A 125 -20.08 -8.12 -13.28
N TYR A 126 -18.81 -8.53 -13.27
CA TYR A 126 -18.16 -9.11 -14.44
C TYR A 126 -17.72 -10.55 -14.21
N GLY A 127 -17.75 -11.32 -15.28
CA GLY A 127 -17.20 -12.68 -15.29
C GLY A 127 -15.68 -12.72 -15.07
N PRO A 128 -15.09 -13.87 -14.73
CA PRO A 128 -13.69 -13.96 -14.32
C PRO A 128 -12.67 -13.36 -15.30
N GLN A 129 -12.90 -13.53 -16.61
CA GLN A 129 -11.99 -13.02 -17.65
C GLN A 129 -12.08 -11.50 -17.80
N GLU A 130 -13.28 -10.94 -17.86
CA GLU A 130 -13.51 -9.49 -17.96
C GLU A 130 -13.06 -8.78 -16.70
N ALA A 131 -13.38 -9.34 -15.53
CA ALA A 131 -12.93 -8.83 -14.24
C ALA A 131 -11.38 -8.75 -14.18
N ALA A 132 -10.68 -9.77 -14.69
CA ALA A 132 -9.22 -9.76 -14.71
C ALA A 132 -8.65 -8.63 -15.59
N GLN A 133 -9.26 -8.35 -16.75
CA GLN A 133 -8.86 -7.25 -17.63
C GLN A 133 -9.09 -5.88 -16.98
N MET A 134 -10.26 -5.68 -16.37
CA MET A 134 -10.60 -4.43 -15.69
C MET A 134 -9.73 -4.19 -14.46
N LEU A 135 -9.51 -5.22 -13.64
CA LEU A 135 -8.59 -5.15 -12.50
C LEU A 135 -7.17 -4.81 -12.93
N SER A 136 -6.71 -5.32 -14.07
CA SER A 136 -5.40 -4.95 -14.63
C SER A 136 -5.31 -3.45 -14.96
N THR A 137 -6.38 -2.87 -15.49
CA THR A 137 -6.46 -1.43 -15.77
C THR A 137 -6.43 -0.60 -14.46
N LEU A 138 -7.15 -1.04 -13.43
CA LEU A 138 -7.11 -0.40 -12.12
C LEU A 138 -5.70 -0.42 -11.50
N VAL A 139 -4.99 -1.54 -11.61
CA VAL A 139 -3.62 -1.66 -11.10
C VAL A 139 -2.66 -0.74 -11.86
N MET A 140 -2.84 -0.56 -13.18
CA MET A 140 -2.05 0.41 -13.94
C MET A 140 -2.29 1.85 -13.47
N ALA A 141 -3.54 2.23 -13.22
CA ALA A 141 -3.87 3.55 -12.68
C ALA A 141 -3.25 3.77 -11.28
N MET A 142 -3.29 2.74 -10.43
CA MET A 142 -2.66 2.77 -9.11
C MET A 142 -1.14 2.97 -9.19
N ALA A 143 -0.47 2.42 -10.20
CA ALA A 143 0.98 2.54 -10.37
C ALA A 143 1.45 3.95 -10.76
N VAL A 144 0.57 4.79 -11.31
CA VAL A 144 0.88 6.19 -11.67
C VAL A 144 0.92 7.08 -10.43
N ALA A 145 0.08 6.83 -9.44
CA ALA A 145 -0.06 7.68 -8.27
C ALA A 145 1.23 7.88 -7.46
N PRO A 146 2.07 6.84 -7.19
CA PRO A 146 3.34 7.02 -6.48
C PRO A 146 4.40 7.81 -7.25
N ILE A 147 4.23 7.99 -8.56
CA ILE A 147 5.12 8.84 -9.37
C ILE A 147 4.62 10.29 -9.32
N VAL A 148 3.33 10.48 -9.61
CA VAL A 148 2.72 11.81 -9.71
C VAL A 148 2.57 12.46 -8.33
N GLY A 149 2.24 11.67 -7.30
CA GLY A 149 2.02 12.16 -5.94
C GLY A 149 3.18 12.98 -5.40
N PRO A 150 4.39 12.41 -5.22
CA PRO A 150 5.53 13.15 -4.70
C PRO A 150 5.99 14.31 -5.60
N MET A 151 5.80 14.21 -6.92
CA MET A 151 6.09 15.33 -7.83
C MET A 151 5.17 16.52 -7.56
N LEU A 152 3.87 16.29 -7.47
CA LEU A 152 2.90 17.32 -7.13
C LEU A 152 3.15 17.90 -5.74
N GLY A 153 3.41 17.03 -4.77
CA GLY A 153 3.68 17.42 -3.39
C GLY A 153 4.92 18.30 -3.24
N GLY A 154 5.99 17.95 -3.92
CA GLY A 154 7.22 18.75 -3.93
C GLY A 154 7.03 20.11 -4.61
N LEU A 155 6.19 20.21 -5.66
CA LEU A 155 5.84 21.47 -6.29
C LEU A 155 4.96 22.34 -5.40
N LEU A 156 3.94 21.75 -4.77
CA LEU A 156 3.05 22.46 -3.84
C LEU A 156 3.81 23.03 -2.64
N LEU A 157 4.78 22.27 -2.12
CA LEU A 157 5.63 22.71 -1.01
C LEU A 157 6.38 24.01 -1.33
N LYS A 158 6.81 24.20 -2.59
CA LYS A 158 7.50 25.44 -3.02
C LYS A 158 6.58 26.66 -3.09
N VAL A 159 5.31 26.45 -3.33
CA VAL A 159 4.36 27.54 -3.60
C VAL A 159 3.56 27.92 -2.36
N SER A 160 3.19 26.95 -1.51
CA SER A 160 2.13 27.17 -0.52
C SER A 160 2.31 26.43 0.83
N GLY A 161 3.46 25.85 1.10
CA GLY A 161 3.67 25.10 2.34
C GLY A 161 3.15 23.64 2.29
N TRP A 162 3.37 22.91 3.39
CA TRP A 162 3.04 21.49 3.48
C TRP A 162 1.51 21.23 3.58
N GLU A 163 0.75 22.14 4.14
CA GLU A 163 -0.71 22.08 4.34
C GLU A 163 -1.46 21.97 3.00
N ALA A 164 -0.89 22.57 1.94
CA ALA A 164 -1.46 22.57 0.60
C ALA A 164 -1.66 21.16 0.05
N ASN A 165 -0.82 20.19 0.46
CA ASN A 165 -0.98 18.79 0.07
C ASN A 165 -2.30 18.22 0.61
N PHE A 166 -2.66 18.52 1.85
CA PHE A 166 -3.89 18.04 2.46
C PHE A 166 -5.12 18.78 1.95
N TRP A 167 -5.00 20.09 1.62
CA TRP A 167 -6.07 20.83 0.96
C TRP A 167 -6.35 20.29 -0.45
N LEU A 168 -5.32 19.93 -1.20
CA LEU A 168 -5.50 19.27 -2.50
C LEU A 168 -6.20 17.93 -2.34
N LEU A 169 -5.82 17.11 -1.36
CA LEU A 169 -6.49 15.84 -1.04
C LEU A 169 -7.96 16.04 -0.65
N THR A 170 -8.27 17.11 0.10
CA THR A 170 -9.65 17.52 0.43
C THR A 170 -10.46 17.80 -0.83
N GLY A 171 -9.89 18.56 -1.77
CA GLY A 171 -10.53 18.85 -3.06
C GLY A 171 -10.78 17.61 -3.89
N ILE A 172 -9.77 16.75 -4.02
CA ILE A 172 -9.88 15.49 -4.76
C ILE A 172 -10.92 14.57 -4.09
N GLY A 173 -10.90 14.43 -2.75
CA GLY A 173 -11.88 13.64 -2.01
C GLY A 173 -13.30 14.12 -2.21
N THR A 174 -13.50 15.43 -2.21
CA THR A 174 -14.81 16.07 -2.48
C THR A 174 -15.29 15.76 -3.91
N LEU A 175 -14.43 15.87 -4.91
CA LEU A 175 -14.74 15.48 -6.28
C LEU A 175 -15.11 14.01 -6.39
N MET A 176 -14.34 13.15 -5.72
CA MET A 176 -14.61 11.71 -5.68
C MET A 176 -15.95 11.38 -5.02
N PHE A 177 -16.37 12.12 -4.00
CA PHE A 177 -17.69 11.96 -3.39
C PHE A 177 -18.81 12.14 -4.42
N PHE A 178 -18.75 13.22 -5.21
CA PHE A 178 -19.72 13.44 -6.28
C PHE A 178 -19.64 12.41 -7.41
N ALA A 179 -18.44 11.93 -7.74
CA ALA A 179 -18.26 10.87 -8.72
C ALA A 179 -18.90 9.55 -8.25
N VAL A 180 -18.70 9.17 -6.99
CA VAL A 180 -19.27 7.95 -6.39
C VAL A 180 -20.80 8.01 -6.31
N CYS A 181 -21.41 9.20 -6.21
CA CYS A 181 -22.87 9.34 -6.31
C CYS A 181 -23.43 8.77 -7.62
N ARG A 182 -22.66 8.78 -8.71
CA ARG A 182 -23.03 8.25 -10.01
C ARG A 182 -22.87 6.73 -10.13
N LEU A 183 -22.10 6.07 -9.25
CA LEU A 183 -21.90 4.62 -9.30
C LEU A 183 -23.19 3.88 -8.99
N PRO A 184 -23.46 2.72 -9.64
CA PRO A 184 -24.55 1.83 -9.25
C PRO A 184 -24.24 1.10 -7.95
N GLU A 185 -25.27 0.61 -7.25
CA GLU A 185 -25.09 -0.43 -6.22
C GLU A 185 -24.86 -1.77 -6.95
N THR A 186 -23.76 -2.46 -6.60
CA THR A 186 -23.37 -3.71 -7.28
C THR A 186 -23.73 -4.95 -6.50
N LEU A 187 -24.10 -4.81 -5.21
CA LEU A 187 -24.56 -5.91 -4.36
C LEU A 187 -26.05 -5.78 -4.08
N PRO A 188 -26.93 -6.49 -4.83
CA PRO A 188 -28.37 -6.52 -4.58
C PRO A 188 -28.69 -6.99 -3.17
N ALA A 189 -29.83 -6.54 -2.62
CA ALA A 189 -30.24 -6.85 -1.25
C ALA A 189 -30.34 -8.36 -0.98
N GLU A 190 -30.72 -9.13 -1.99
CA GLU A 190 -30.89 -10.58 -1.93
C GLU A 190 -29.58 -11.35 -1.79
N ARG A 191 -28.44 -10.75 -2.22
CA ARG A 191 -27.10 -11.34 -2.15
C ARG A 191 -26.30 -10.87 -0.93
N ARG A 192 -26.88 -10.00 -0.09
CA ARG A 192 -26.19 -9.50 1.10
C ARG A 192 -26.07 -10.59 2.16
N GLU A 193 -24.90 -10.69 2.78
CA GLU A 193 -24.69 -11.65 3.85
C GLU A 193 -25.55 -11.31 5.07
N GLY A 194 -26.35 -12.29 5.52
CA GLY A 194 -27.02 -12.25 6.83
C GLY A 194 -26.06 -12.70 7.94
N GLY A 195 -26.25 -12.20 9.15
CA GLY A 195 -25.54 -12.67 10.32
C GLY A 195 -24.77 -11.59 11.09
N SER A 196 -24.15 -11.98 12.19
CA SER A 196 -23.43 -11.08 13.11
C SER A 196 -22.05 -10.72 12.57
N LEU A 197 -21.66 -9.44 12.68
CA LEU A 197 -20.29 -8.96 12.39
C LEU A 197 -19.23 -9.75 13.18
N GLY A 198 -19.54 -10.13 14.43
CA GLY A 198 -18.64 -10.93 15.25
C GLY A 198 -18.26 -12.27 14.63
N LYS A 199 -19.20 -12.93 13.92
CA LYS A 199 -18.90 -14.20 13.20
C LYS A 199 -17.94 -13.99 12.04
N ALA A 200 -17.99 -12.85 11.36
CA ALA A 200 -17.05 -12.54 10.29
C ALA A 200 -15.62 -12.33 10.83
N PHE A 201 -15.47 -11.67 11.97
CA PHE A 201 -14.16 -11.53 12.63
C PHE A 201 -13.62 -12.87 13.15
N LEU A 202 -14.46 -13.77 13.64
CA LEU A 202 -14.08 -15.13 14.02
C LEU A 202 -13.55 -15.93 12.82
N GLY A 203 -13.96 -15.59 11.60
CA GLY A 203 -13.45 -16.19 10.35
C GLY A 203 -11.94 -15.99 10.11
N TYR A 204 -11.31 -15.00 10.75
CA TYR A 204 -9.85 -14.79 10.66
C TYR A 204 -9.05 -15.79 11.50
N TRP A 205 -9.63 -16.33 12.59
CA TRP A 205 -8.93 -17.21 13.52
C TRP A 205 -8.34 -18.49 12.88
N PRO A 206 -9.07 -19.25 12.04
CA PRO A 206 -8.52 -20.41 11.35
C PRO A 206 -7.39 -20.05 10.37
N LEU A 207 -7.43 -18.85 9.78
CA LEU A 207 -6.41 -18.38 8.84
C LEU A 207 -5.08 -18.12 9.56
N LEU A 208 -5.11 -17.56 10.77
CA LEU A 208 -3.93 -17.34 11.60
C LEU A 208 -3.24 -18.66 12.00
N HIS A 209 -3.98 -19.77 12.04
CA HIS A 209 -3.45 -21.10 12.36
C HIS A 209 -3.03 -21.91 11.11
N ASN A 210 -3.36 -21.42 9.90
CA ASN A 210 -2.91 -22.07 8.66
C ASN A 210 -1.44 -21.71 8.40
N ARG A 211 -0.54 -22.67 8.66
CA ARG A 211 0.91 -22.48 8.55
C ARG A 211 1.36 -22.06 7.15
N THR A 212 0.75 -22.62 6.10
CA THR A 212 1.11 -22.28 4.72
C THR A 212 0.66 -20.88 4.35
N PHE A 213 -0.56 -20.51 4.69
CA PHE A 213 -1.09 -19.16 4.53
C PHE A 213 -0.22 -18.14 5.27
N MET A 214 0.05 -18.36 6.56
CA MET A 214 0.83 -17.43 7.38
C MET A 214 2.26 -17.30 6.91
N ARG A 215 2.87 -18.36 6.41
CA ARG A 215 4.24 -18.33 5.87
C ARG A 215 4.38 -17.34 4.71
N TYR A 216 3.48 -17.40 3.72
CA TYR A 216 3.51 -16.48 2.58
C TYR A 216 3.04 -15.08 2.98
N THR A 217 2.07 -14.97 3.86
CA THR A 217 1.60 -13.69 4.41
C THR A 217 2.70 -13.00 5.20
N LEU A 218 3.43 -13.69 6.07
CA LEU A 218 4.56 -13.13 6.82
C LEU A 218 5.73 -12.77 5.91
N CYS A 219 5.98 -13.54 4.84
CA CYS A 219 7.00 -13.19 3.85
C CYS A 219 6.74 -11.80 3.24
N VAL A 220 5.53 -11.56 2.74
CA VAL A 220 5.17 -10.26 2.17
C VAL A 220 5.07 -9.17 3.23
N THR A 221 4.61 -9.49 4.43
CA THR A 221 4.54 -8.55 5.56
C THR A 221 5.92 -8.02 5.94
N PHE A 222 6.90 -8.90 6.16
CA PHE A 222 8.28 -8.49 6.43
C PHE A 222 8.89 -7.71 5.27
N PHE A 223 8.62 -8.10 4.04
CA PHE A 223 9.08 -7.35 2.89
C PHE A 223 8.50 -5.92 2.87
N TYR A 224 7.21 -5.76 3.18
CA TYR A 224 6.57 -4.45 3.26
C TYR A 224 7.03 -3.61 4.46
N MET A 225 7.47 -4.22 5.56
CA MET A 225 8.17 -3.49 6.63
C MET A 225 9.43 -2.79 6.09
N ALA A 226 10.20 -3.45 5.22
CA ALA A 226 11.35 -2.83 4.56
C ALA A 226 10.93 -1.72 3.59
N ILE A 227 9.86 -1.92 2.82
CA ILE A 227 9.31 -0.92 1.91
C ILE A 227 8.85 0.32 2.67
N TYR A 228 8.12 0.16 3.79
CA TYR A 228 7.67 1.30 4.60
C TYR A 228 8.81 2.01 5.32
N ALA A 229 9.86 1.30 5.74
CA ALA A 229 11.07 1.92 6.26
C ALA A 229 11.73 2.85 5.21
N PHE A 230 11.76 2.42 3.95
CA PHE A 230 12.21 3.29 2.85
C PHE A 230 11.25 4.45 2.59
N ILE A 231 9.94 4.20 2.50
CA ILE A 231 8.95 5.26 2.25
C ILE A 231 9.04 6.35 3.30
N ALA A 232 9.15 5.97 4.57
CA ALA A 232 9.22 6.92 5.68
C ALA A 232 10.58 7.62 5.80
N GLY A 233 11.69 6.88 5.64
CA GLY A 233 13.02 7.42 5.85
C GLY A 233 13.63 8.13 4.65
N SER A 234 13.17 7.82 3.43
CA SER A 234 13.79 8.36 2.21
C SER A 234 13.68 9.88 2.05
N PRO A 235 12.60 10.58 2.47
CA PRO A 235 12.56 12.04 2.41
C PRO A 235 13.66 12.67 3.25
N TYR A 236 13.86 12.18 4.49
CA TYR A 236 14.94 12.65 5.34
C TYR A 236 16.31 12.37 4.70
N VAL A 237 16.55 11.15 4.23
CA VAL A 237 17.83 10.74 3.63
C VAL A 237 18.12 11.54 2.37
N TYR A 238 17.18 11.71 1.45
CA TYR A 238 17.46 12.40 0.19
C TYR A 238 17.45 13.93 0.33
N ILE A 239 16.46 14.49 1.04
CA ILE A 239 16.27 15.94 1.13
C ILE A 239 17.19 16.53 2.21
N THR A 240 17.14 16.01 3.44
CA THR A 240 17.86 16.60 4.58
C THR A 240 19.31 16.17 4.58
N TYR A 241 19.62 14.87 4.49
CA TYR A 241 20.99 14.36 4.60
C TYR A 241 21.83 14.61 3.35
N PHE A 242 21.31 14.32 2.15
CA PHE A 242 22.02 14.54 0.88
C PHE A 242 21.76 15.92 0.26
N GLY A 243 20.87 16.75 0.81
CA GLY A 243 20.59 18.10 0.34
C GLY A 243 19.91 18.19 -1.01
N ILE A 244 19.16 17.16 -1.41
CA ILE A 244 18.43 17.17 -2.67
C ILE A 244 17.17 18.06 -2.54
N ASP A 245 16.96 18.93 -3.52
CA ASP A 245 15.75 19.75 -3.56
C ASP A 245 14.49 18.87 -3.57
N SER A 246 13.49 19.25 -2.78
CA SER A 246 12.24 18.50 -2.59
C SER A 246 11.49 18.19 -3.89
N SER A 247 11.66 19.02 -4.93
CA SER A 247 11.05 18.79 -6.24
C SER A 247 11.67 17.61 -7.00
N TRP A 248 12.93 17.24 -6.71
CA TRP A 248 13.58 16.08 -7.31
C TRP A 248 13.30 14.77 -6.59
N TYR A 249 12.71 14.85 -5.38
CA TYR A 249 12.33 13.66 -4.64
C TYR A 249 11.34 12.77 -5.42
N GLY A 250 10.33 13.38 -6.04
CA GLY A 250 9.33 12.65 -6.83
C GLY A 250 9.94 11.83 -7.98
N PRO A 251 10.77 12.40 -8.87
CA PRO A 251 11.52 11.66 -9.88
C PRO A 251 12.37 10.52 -9.31
N LEU A 252 13.11 10.75 -8.22
CA LEU A 252 13.94 9.72 -7.57
C LEU A 252 13.10 8.57 -7.01
N PHE A 253 11.97 8.87 -6.38
CA PHE A 253 11.03 7.87 -5.91
C PHE A 253 10.40 7.11 -7.08
N GLY A 254 10.05 7.82 -8.15
CA GLY A 254 9.43 7.26 -9.36
C GLY A 254 10.29 6.22 -10.07
N VAL A 255 11.62 6.37 -10.07
CA VAL A 255 12.54 5.37 -10.62
C VAL A 255 12.34 3.99 -9.96
N ASN A 256 12.11 3.95 -8.65
CA ASN A 256 11.84 2.69 -7.95
C ASN A 256 10.53 2.04 -8.45
N ILE A 257 9.51 2.83 -8.73
CA ILE A 257 8.23 2.33 -9.27
C ILE A 257 8.42 1.75 -10.67
N LEU A 258 9.25 2.37 -11.53
CA LEU A 258 9.59 1.82 -12.84
C LEU A 258 10.26 0.44 -12.71
N GLY A 259 11.13 0.26 -11.72
CA GLY A 259 11.73 -1.03 -11.38
C GLY A 259 10.67 -2.08 -11.00
N VAL A 260 9.69 -1.73 -10.18
CA VAL A 260 8.56 -2.60 -9.80
C VAL A 260 7.75 -3.02 -11.03
N VAL A 261 7.42 -2.07 -11.91
CA VAL A 261 6.65 -2.35 -13.14
C VAL A 261 7.43 -3.27 -14.08
N ALA A 262 8.73 -2.99 -14.28
CA ALA A 262 9.60 -3.83 -15.14
C ALA A 262 9.68 -5.27 -14.59
N LEU A 263 9.93 -5.44 -13.30
CA LEU A 263 10.01 -6.77 -12.70
C LEU A 263 8.65 -7.48 -12.62
N SER A 264 7.54 -6.76 -12.49
CA SER A 264 6.19 -7.34 -12.62
C SER A 264 5.95 -7.89 -14.04
N ALA A 265 6.42 -7.20 -15.07
CA ALA A 265 6.32 -7.68 -16.45
C ALA A 265 7.23 -8.91 -16.72
N ILE A 266 8.44 -8.89 -16.16
CA ILE A 266 9.37 -10.02 -16.21
C ILE A 266 8.80 -11.23 -15.45
N ASN A 267 8.22 -11.02 -14.27
CA ASN A 267 7.59 -12.07 -13.47
C ASN A 267 6.55 -12.86 -14.26
N ARG A 268 5.66 -12.16 -15.01
CA ARG A 268 4.65 -12.81 -15.86
C ARG A 268 5.25 -13.73 -16.92
N ARG A 269 6.44 -13.39 -17.47
CA ARG A 269 7.16 -14.23 -18.44
C ARG A 269 7.85 -15.41 -17.75
N LEU A 270 8.48 -15.18 -16.60
CA LEU A 270 9.23 -16.21 -15.86
C LEU A 270 8.32 -17.26 -15.24
N LEU A 271 7.11 -16.90 -14.77
CA LEU A 271 6.12 -17.84 -14.26
C LEU A 271 5.63 -18.87 -15.28
N ARG A 272 5.87 -18.63 -16.59
CA ARG A 272 5.62 -19.65 -17.63
C ARG A 272 6.68 -20.78 -17.65
N ARG A 273 7.84 -20.58 -17.00
CA ARG A 273 8.98 -21.50 -17.02
C ARG A 273 9.41 -21.97 -15.63
N HIS A 274 9.06 -21.24 -14.57
CA HIS A 274 9.51 -21.49 -13.20
C HIS A 274 8.34 -21.53 -12.23
N THR A 275 8.47 -22.33 -11.18
CA THR A 275 7.46 -22.45 -10.14
C THR A 275 7.43 -21.18 -9.28
N LEU A 276 6.28 -20.93 -8.68
CA LEU A 276 6.03 -19.79 -7.76
C LEU A 276 7.01 -19.78 -6.57
N ALA A 277 7.31 -20.97 -6.02
CA ALA A 277 8.25 -21.11 -4.92
C ALA A 277 9.71 -20.83 -5.34
N TRP A 278 10.09 -21.16 -6.57
CA TRP A 278 11.40 -20.80 -7.11
C TRP A 278 11.53 -19.29 -7.26
N MET A 279 10.50 -18.65 -7.85
CA MET A 279 10.45 -17.18 -8.01
C MET A 279 10.59 -16.45 -6.67
N LEU A 280 9.85 -16.89 -5.65
CA LEU A 280 9.93 -16.32 -4.30
C LEU A 280 11.31 -16.51 -3.67
N ARG A 281 11.90 -17.69 -3.77
CA ARG A 281 13.24 -17.96 -3.22
C ARG A 281 14.32 -17.07 -3.83
N ILE A 282 14.31 -16.92 -5.15
CA ILE A 282 15.32 -16.10 -5.83
C ILE A 282 15.10 -14.61 -5.55
N SER A 283 13.88 -14.09 -5.68
CA SER A 283 13.59 -12.67 -5.49
C SER A 283 13.85 -12.20 -4.05
N THR A 284 13.47 -13.02 -3.05
CA THR A 284 13.76 -12.68 -1.65
C THR A 284 15.26 -12.75 -1.31
N ARG A 285 16.03 -13.66 -1.93
CA ARG A 285 17.50 -13.68 -1.78
C ARG A 285 18.15 -12.45 -2.39
N ILE A 286 17.72 -12.05 -3.59
CA ILE A 286 18.23 -10.82 -4.23
C ILE A 286 17.91 -9.63 -3.35
N ALA A 287 16.69 -9.51 -2.83
CA ALA A 287 16.30 -8.44 -1.92
C ALA A 287 17.15 -8.45 -0.63
N ALA A 288 17.40 -9.63 -0.03
CA ALA A 288 18.22 -9.76 1.17
C ALA A 288 19.67 -9.36 0.92
N LEU A 289 20.28 -9.79 -0.19
CA LEU A 289 21.65 -9.40 -0.57
C LEU A 289 21.75 -7.89 -0.82
N ALA A 290 20.78 -7.32 -1.54
CA ALA A 290 20.74 -5.88 -1.78
C ALA A 290 20.54 -5.08 -0.48
N GLY A 291 19.69 -5.55 0.45
CA GLY A 291 19.51 -4.93 1.77
C GLY A 291 20.77 -4.99 2.64
N LEU A 292 21.48 -6.12 2.65
CA LEU A 292 22.77 -6.25 3.35
C LEU A 292 23.83 -5.34 2.73
N CYS A 293 23.88 -5.24 1.40
CA CYS A 293 24.76 -4.31 0.70
C CYS A 293 24.43 -2.84 1.07
N LEU A 294 23.14 -2.50 1.12
CA LEU A 294 22.66 -1.18 1.56
C LEU A 294 23.17 -0.85 2.97
N ALA A 295 23.01 -1.79 3.92
CA ALA A 295 23.45 -1.60 5.30
C ALA A 295 24.97 -1.41 5.39
N ALA A 296 25.75 -2.19 4.64
CA ALA A 296 27.21 -2.08 4.60
C ALA A 296 27.68 -0.73 4.01
N LEU A 297 27.08 -0.30 2.89
CA LEU A 297 27.41 0.98 2.24
C LEU A 297 26.99 2.18 3.10
N ALA A 298 25.82 2.13 3.73
CA ALA A 298 25.37 3.17 4.64
C ALA A 298 26.24 3.25 5.92
N ALA A 299 26.72 2.12 6.44
CA ALA A 299 27.59 2.08 7.61
C ALA A 299 28.98 2.72 7.33
N THR A 300 29.51 2.51 6.13
CA THR A 300 30.82 3.04 5.72
C THR A 300 30.75 4.44 5.11
N GLY A 301 29.57 4.90 4.72
CA GLY A 301 29.37 6.17 3.99
C GLY A 301 29.90 6.13 2.55
N THR A 302 30.29 4.94 2.04
CA THR A 302 30.87 4.80 0.71
C THR A 302 29.81 4.91 -0.39
N GLY A 303 30.18 5.55 -1.51
CA GLY A 303 29.29 5.72 -2.67
C GLY A 303 28.28 6.88 -2.55
N GLY A 304 28.26 7.62 -1.43
CA GLY A 304 27.35 8.74 -1.25
C GLY A 304 25.87 8.36 -1.52
N ILE A 305 25.16 9.20 -2.26
CA ILE A 305 23.76 8.96 -2.61
C ILE A 305 23.58 7.65 -3.42
N TRP A 306 24.50 7.30 -4.30
CA TRP A 306 24.41 6.09 -5.12
C TRP A 306 24.60 4.82 -4.31
N GLY A 307 25.37 4.88 -3.20
CA GLY A 307 25.51 3.80 -2.22
C GLY A 307 24.20 3.47 -1.51
N VAL A 308 23.26 4.42 -1.47
CA VAL A 308 21.90 4.19 -0.94
C VAL A 308 20.92 3.90 -2.08
N ALA A 309 20.88 4.73 -3.12
CA ALA A 309 19.85 4.67 -4.15
C ALA A 309 19.88 3.36 -4.96
N LEU A 310 21.04 2.83 -5.33
CA LEU A 310 21.12 1.61 -6.14
C LEU A 310 20.67 0.35 -5.39
N PRO A 311 21.13 0.07 -4.16
CA PRO A 311 20.62 -1.07 -3.41
C PRO A 311 19.13 -0.94 -3.07
N VAL A 312 18.65 0.26 -2.75
CA VAL A 312 17.22 0.53 -2.52
C VAL A 312 16.42 0.24 -3.77
N PHE A 313 16.85 0.71 -4.94
CA PHE A 313 16.21 0.40 -6.21
C PHE A 313 16.09 -1.11 -6.44
N MET A 314 17.14 -1.88 -6.12
CA MET A 314 17.11 -3.34 -6.23
C MET A 314 16.09 -3.96 -5.27
N VAL A 315 16.08 -3.55 -3.99
CA VAL A 315 15.11 -4.03 -2.99
C VAL A 315 13.69 -3.70 -3.42
N PHE A 316 13.44 -2.43 -3.76
CA PHE A 316 12.10 -1.94 -4.08
C PHE A 316 11.54 -2.60 -5.34
N SER A 317 12.36 -2.79 -6.36
CA SER A 317 11.98 -3.45 -7.61
C SER A 317 11.50 -4.90 -7.39
N MET A 318 12.06 -5.63 -6.41
CA MET A 318 11.63 -6.99 -6.07
C MET A 318 10.16 -7.06 -5.62
N ASN A 319 9.54 -5.93 -5.25
CA ASN A 319 8.10 -5.87 -4.93
C ASN A 319 7.24 -6.41 -6.07
N GLY A 320 7.61 -6.15 -7.33
CA GLY A 320 6.89 -6.63 -8.52
C GLY A 320 6.80 -8.16 -8.62
N ILE A 321 7.70 -8.89 -7.96
CA ILE A 321 7.72 -10.35 -7.92
C ILE A 321 7.17 -10.85 -6.58
N ILE A 322 7.74 -10.37 -5.46
CA ILE A 322 7.46 -10.90 -4.11
C ILE A 322 5.99 -10.72 -3.75
N ALA A 323 5.43 -9.52 -3.93
CA ALA A 323 4.03 -9.26 -3.58
C ALA A 323 3.07 -10.13 -4.43
N ALA A 324 3.28 -10.18 -5.74
CA ALA A 324 2.42 -10.93 -6.65
C ALA A 324 2.46 -12.44 -6.31
N CYS A 325 3.66 -12.98 -6.12
CA CYS A 325 3.84 -14.41 -5.85
C CYS A 325 3.36 -14.82 -4.45
N CYS A 326 3.61 -13.99 -3.41
CA CYS A 326 3.09 -14.26 -2.07
C CYS A 326 1.56 -14.20 -2.03
N ASN A 327 0.95 -13.21 -2.70
CA ASN A 327 -0.50 -13.08 -2.80
C ASN A 327 -1.12 -14.33 -3.45
N ALA A 328 -0.57 -14.77 -4.57
CA ALA A 328 -1.05 -15.96 -5.26
C ALA A 328 -0.89 -17.23 -4.40
N ALA A 329 0.29 -17.43 -3.80
CA ALA A 329 0.58 -18.63 -2.98
C ALA A 329 -0.26 -18.68 -1.69
N SER A 330 -0.46 -17.52 -1.06
CA SER A 330 -1.26 -17.39 0.16
C SER A 330 -2.72 -17.72 -0.12
N LEU A 331 -3.32 -17.13 -1.15
CA LEU A 331 -4.72 -17.38 -1.51
C LEU A 331 -4.97 -18.80 -2.01
N ALA A 332 -4.02 -19.40 -2.72
CA ALA A 332 -4.12 -20.81 -3.16
C ALA A 332 -4.05 -21.80 -2.00
N SER A 333 -3.56 -21.40 -0.81
CA SER A 333 -3.45 -22.27 0.37
C SER A 333 -4.71 -22.31 1.23
N VAL A 334 -5.78 -21.62 0.84
CA VAL A 334 -7.06 -21.56 1.57
C VAL A 334 -8.22 -21.96 0.68
N GLU A 335 -9.27 -22.49 1.31
CA GLU A 335 -10.51 -22.85 0.61
C GLU A 335 -11.19 -21.61 -0.02
N GLY A 336 -11.80 -21.76 -1.19
CA GLY A 336 -12.42 -20.66 -1.94
C GLY A 336 -13.46 -19.87 -1.14
N SER A 337 -14.19 -20.55 -0.22
CA SER A 337 -15.15 -19.92 0.70
C SER A 337 -14.53 -18.89 1.65
N ARG A 338 -13.23 -18.97 1.92
CA ARG A 338 -12.47 -18.10 2.82
C ARG A 338 -11.54 -17.13 2.10
N ALA A 339 -11.53 -17.13 0.78
CA ALA A 339 -10.61 -16.30 -0.01
C ALA A 339 -10.76 -14.80 0.26
N GLY A 340 -11.98 -14.32 0.51
CA GLY A 340 -12.23 -12.93 0.85
C GLY A 340 -11.61 -12.52 2.19
N SER A 341 -11.86 -13.30 3.24
CA SER A 341 -11.26 -13.06 4.57
C SER A 341 -9.74 -13.21 4.53
N ALA A 342 -9.21 -14.16 3.77
CA ALA A 342 -7.77 -14.33 3.59
C ALA A 342 -7.13 -13.12 2.90
N ALA A 343 -7.73 -12.60 1.85
CA ALA A 343 -7.26 -11.39 1.17
C ALA A 343 -7.31 -10.16 2.09
N ALA A 344 -8.37 -10.00 2.89
CA ALA A 344 -8.49 -8.90 3.85
C ALA A 344 -7.43 -8.96 4.95
N LEU A 345 -7.24 -10.15 5.55
CA LEU A 345 -6.22 -10.35 6.59
C LEU A 345 -4.81 -10.11 6.05
N MET A 346 -4.49 -10.66 4.89
CA MET A 346 -3.20 -10.48 4.24
C MET A 346 -2.95 -9.00 3.89
N GLY A 347 -3.95 -8.32 3.34
CA GLY A 347 -3.87 -6.88 3.04
C GLY A 347 -3.66 -6.04 4.31
N ALA A 348 -4.38 -6.34 5.39
CA ALA A 348 -4.23 -5.67 6.67
C ALA A 348 -2.83 -5.88 7.27
N MET A 349 -2.28 -7.10 7.22
CA MET A 349 -0.92 -7.39 7.69
C MET A 349 0.13 -6.73 6.81
N GLN A 350 -0.05 -6.76 5.48
CA GLN A 350 0.86 -6.17 4.52
C GLN A 350 0.94 -4.65 4.67
N TYR A 351 -0.19 -3.94 4.62
CA TYR A 351 -0.22 -2.49 4.77
C TYR A 351 0.01 -2.04 6.22
N GLY A 352 -0.52 -2.76 7.20
CA GLY A 352 -0.30 -2.49 8.61
C GLY A 352 1.15 -2.71 9.08
N SER A 353 1.98 -3.35 8.26
CA SER A 353 3.40 -3.61 8.59
C SER A 353 4.21 -2.32 8.83
N GLY A 354 3.80 -1.21 8.22
CA GLY A 354 4.39 0.10 8.48
C GLY A 354 4.28 0.55 9.96
N MET A 355 3.28 0.06 10.71
CA MET A 355 3.16 0.34 12.15
C MET A 355 4.34 -0.18 12.98
N VAL A 356 5.13 -1.09 12.43
CA VAL A 356 6.35 -1.60 13.08
C VAL A 356 7.58 -0.84 12.61
N SER A 357 7.75 -0.69 11.29
CA SER A 357 8.97 -0.13 10.72
C SER A 357 9.12 1.38 10.90
N THR A 358 8.03 2.14 10.86
CA THR A 358 8.09 3.60 10.98
C THR A 358 8.37 4.08 12.41
N PRO A 359 7.79 3.50 13.49
CA PRO A 359 8.24 3.83 14.84
C PRO A 359 9.68 3.39 15.15
N LEU A 360 10.13 2.25 14.59
CA LEU A 360 11.53 1.86 14.74
C LEU A 360 12.46 2.89 14.09
N LEU A 361 12.07 3.44 12.94
CA LEU A 361 12.84 4.50 12.30
C LEU A 361 12.91 5.74 13.18
N ALA A 362 11.79 6.21 13.72
CA ALA A 362 11.72 7.36 14.61
C ALA A 362 12.54 7.16 15.90
N LEU A 363 12.44 5.98 16.54
CA LEU A 363 13.13 5.67 17.80
C LEU A 363 14.65 5.56 17.67
N PHE A 364 15.14 5.04 16.54
CA PHE A 364 16.57 4.78 16.32
C PHE A 364 17.22 5.75 15.34
N SER A 365 16.52 6.82 14.94
CA SER A 365 17.08 7.84 14.05
C SER A 365 18.35 8.45 14.64
N ASP A 366 19.44 8.36 13.90
CA ASP A 366 20.76 8.90 14.27
C ASP A 366 21.19 10.05 13.37
N GLY A 367 20.27 10.58 12.58
CA GLY A 367 20.58 11.63 11.61
C GLY A 367 21.36 11.14 10.38
N THR A 368 21.46 9.81 10.17
CA THR A 368 22.17 9.21 9.05
C THR A 368 21.30 8.18 8.30
N PRO A 369 21.68 7.80 7.07
CA PRO A 369 20.98 6.73 6.34
C PRO A 369 21.09 5.34 6.99
N ARG A 370 21.93 5.16 8.01
CA ARG A 370 22.25 3.85 8.63
C ARG A 370 21.02 3.18 9.22
N THR A 371 20.25 3.92 10.02
CA THR A 371 19.04 3.38 10.68
C THR A 371 18.06 2.82 9.65
N MET A 372 17.72 3.59 8.62
CA MET A 372 16.87 3.15 7.53
C MET A 372 17.42 1.89 6.84
N ALA A 373 18.71 1.90 6.54
CA ALA A 373 19.40 0.80 5.85
C ALA A 373 19.40 -0.51 6.66
N VAL A 374 19.65 -0.42 7.98
CA VAL A 374 19.64 -1.58 8.89
C VAL A 374 18.23 -2.16 9.01
N ILE A 375 17.20 -1.32 9.20
CA ILE A 375 15.81 -1.74 9.28
C ILE A 375 15.41 -2.48 7.99
N ILE A 376 15.75 -1.91 6.81
CA ILE A 376 15.50 -2.56 5.52
C ILE A 376 16.20 -3.92 5.46
N ALA A 377 17.49 -3.98 5.79
CA ALA A 377 18.27 -5.21 5.73
C ALA A 377 17.68 -6.33 6.62
N VAL A 378 17.34 -6.00 7.87
CA VAL A 378 16.73 -6.95 8.81
C VAL A 378 15.43 -7.53 8.23
N PHE A 379 14.53 -6.68 7.75
CA PHE A 379 13.22 -7.15 7.31
C PHE A 379 13.25 -7.88 5.96
N VAL A 380 14.13 -7.52 5.02
CA VAL A 380 14.27 -8.32 3.78
C VAL A 380 14.93 -9.68 4.06
N VAL A 381 15.82 -9.78 5.05
CA VAL A 381 16.38 -11.06 5.49
C VAL A 381 15.31 -11.93 6.15
N LEU A 382 14.49 -11.36 7.06
CA LEU A 382 13.35 -12.06 7.66
C LEU A 382 12.36 -12.54 6.60
N SER A 383 12.05 -11.70 5.61
CA SER A 383 11.22 -12.10 4.46
C SER A 383 11.79 -13.31 3.71
N ALA A 384 13.10 -13.31 3.46
CA ALA A 384 13.77 -14.42 2.79
C ALA A 384 13.72 -15.71 3.63
N LEU A 385 13.90 -15.62 4.95
CA LEU A 385 13.84 -16.77 5.84
C LEU A 385 12.47 -17.47 5.83
N MET A 386 11.37 -16.70 5.66
CA MET A 386 10.02 -17.28 5.59
C MET A 386 9.85 -18.27 4.43
N VAL A 387 10.54 -18.11 3.31
CA VAL A 387 10.35 -18.96 2.12
C VAL A 387 11.47 -19.99 1.89
N GLN A 388 12.56 -19.96 2.67
CA GLN A 388 13.68 -20.90 2.48
C GLN A 388 13.52 -22.24 3.22
N GLY A 389 12.57 -22.38 4.13
CA GLY A 389 12.46 -23.48 5.11
C GLY A 389 11.61 -24.69 4.76
N LYS A 390 11.55 -25.19 3.50
CA LYS A 390 11.21 -26.60 3.16
C LYS A 390 11.35 -26.85 1.66
N ARG A 391 11.94 -28.02 1.31
CA ARG A 391 11.76 -28.68 0.00
C ARG A 391 10.26 -28.96 -0.16
N GLU A 392 9.68 -28.54 -1.31
CA GLU A 392 8.31 -28.88 -1.68
C GLU A 392 8.15 -30.39 -1.71
N ASP A 393 7.13 -30.91 -1.04
CA ASP A 393 6.54 -32.19 -1.42
C ASP A 393 6.11 -32.07 -2.89
N LYS A 394 6.56 -33.04 -3.70
CA LYS A 394 6.40 -33.11 -5.15
C LYS A 394 4.94 -33.27 -5.64
N THR A 395 3.94 -32.89 -4.86
CA THR A 395 2.52 -33.19 -5.10
C THR A 395 1.70 -32.05 -5.71
N SER A 396 2.31 -30.92 -6.09
CA SER A 396 1.57 -29.81 -6.75
C SER A 396 2.17 -29.39 -8.10
N ALA A 397 2.65 -30.36 -8.85
CA ALA A 397 3.01 -30.16 -10.25
C ALA A 397 1.94 -30.82 -11.15
N VAL A 398 0.71 -30.30 -11.12
CA VAL A 398 -0.30 -30.43 -12.21
C VAL A 398 -1.43 -29.43 -11.87
N VAL A 399 -1.49 -28.30 -12.52
CA VAL A 399 -2.62 -27.73 -13.27
C VAL A 399 -2.05 -26.63 -14.18
#